data_2718483d73692b69aa6e8827dc9587f0
#
_entry.id   2718483d73692b69aa6e8827dc9587f0
#
_cell.length_a   1.000
_cell.length_b   1.000
_cell.length_c   1.000
_cell.angle_alpha   90.00
_cell.angle_beta   90.00
_cell.angle_gamma   90.00
#
_symmetry.space_group_name_H-M   'P 1'
#
loop_
_entity.id
_entity.type
_entity.pdbx_description
1 polymer ?
#
loop_
_entity_poly.entity_id
_entity_poly.type
_entity_poly.pdbx_seq_one_letter_code
_entity_poly.pdbx_strand_id
1 'polypeptide(L)'
;MWIVSIDGMQAINSAHIRRIVIEENPRGSTRVNADLGEEIPFVPLGIFTSTKNAAKAIDRLILSINSGQTIGCMDSDFGVG
;
A
#
# COMPACT_ATOMS: atom_id res chain seq x y z
N MET A 1 11.48 7.23 2.21
CA MET A 1 11.23 6.32 1.06
C MET A 1 10.05 6.82 0.25
N TRP A 2 10.18 6.78 -1.05
CA TRP A 2 9.09 7.08 -1.97
C TRP A 2 8.35 5.80 -2.32
N ILE A 3 7.03 5.80 -2.16
CA ILE A 3 6.20 4.64 -2.44
C ILE A 3 5.31 4.96 -3.64
N VAL A 4 5.40 4.13 -4.68
CA VAL A 4 4.62 4.30 -5.90
C VAL A 4 3.22 3.73 -5.67
N SER A 5 2.19 4.49 -6.07
CA SER A 5 0.79 4.04 -5.97
C SER A 5 0.51 2.88 -6.92
N ILE A 6 -0.62 2.19 -6.69
CA ILE A 6 -0.99 1.00 -7.46
C ILE A 6 -1.13 1.27 -8.97
N ASP A 7 -1.58 2.47 -9.34
CA ASP A 7 -1.75 2.86 -10.73
C ASP A 7 -0.47 3.40 -11.37
N GLY A 8 0.60 3.54 -10.60
CA GLY A 8 1.86 4.09 -11.08
C GLY A 8 1.85 5.59 -11.36
N MET A 9 0.75 6.27 -11.06
CA MET A 9 0.56 7.67 -11.45
C MET A 9 1.11 8.66 -10.45
N GLN A 10 1.45 8.21 -9.25
CA GLN A 10 1.99 9.08 -8.22
C GLN A 10 2.93 8.32 -7.28
N ALA A 11 3.82 9.05 -6.66
CA ALA A 11 4.66 8.54 -5.58
C ALA A 11 4.45 9.40 -4.35
N ILE A 12 4.37 8.77 -3.18
CA ILE A 12 4.18 9.46 -1.91
C ILE A 12 5.39 9.23 -1.02
N ASN A 13 5.70 10.23 -0.19
CA ASN A 13 6.78 10.11 0.77
C ASN A 13 6.28 9.36 2.00
N SER A 14 6.95 8.27 2.38
CA SER A 14 6.57 7.47 3.54
C SER A 14 6.51 8.28 4.84
N ALA A 15 7.30 9.34 4.96
CA ALA A 15 7.27 10.21 6.12
C ALA A 15 5.95 10.98 6.28
N HIS A 16 5.17 11.10 5.23
CA HIS A 16 3.86 11.79 5.26
C HIS A 16 2.69 10.85 5.46
N ILE A 17 2.93 9.56 5.57
CA ILE A 17 1.86 8.57 5.80
C ILE A 17 1.53 8.57 7.29
N ARG A 18 0.27 8.88 7.63
CA ARG A 18 -0.21 8.81 9.00
C ARG A 18 -0.49 7.38 9.42
N ARG A 19 -1.07 6.59 8.52
CA ARG A 19 -1.38 5.19 8.77
C ARG A 19 -1.58 4.46 7.44
N ILE A 20 -1.47 3.15 7.50
CA ILE A 20 -1.78 2.27 6.38
C ILE A 20 -3.01 1.47 6.77
N VAL A 21 -4.02 1.48 5.90
CA VAL A 21 -5.33 0.90 6.18
C VAL A 21 -5.61 -0.23 5.22
N ILE A 22 -6.14 -1.34 5.74
CA ILE A 22 -6.63 -2.45 4.93
C ILE A 22 -8.14 -2.28 4.76
N GLU A 23 -8.58 -2.26 3.51
CA GLU A 23 -10.00 -2.17 3.15
C GLU A 23 -10.42 -3.44 2.44
N GLU A 24 -11.37 -4.16 3.03
CA GLU A 24 -11.93 -5.35 2.42
C GLU A 24 -13.11 -4.98 1.52
N ASN A 25 -13.07 -5.48 0.28
CA ASN A 25 -14.17 -5.31 -0.66
C ASN A 25 -15.07 -6.53 -0.59
N PRO A 26 -16.42 -6.36 -0.53
CA PRO A 26 -17.34 -7.50 -0.53
C PRO A 26 -17.19 -8.44 -1.72
N ARG A 27 -16.57 -7.99 -2.80
CA ARG A 27 -16.31 -8.81 -3.99
C ARG A 27 -15.04 -9.65 -3.92
N GLY A 28 -14.39 -9.70 -2.75
CA GLY A 28 -13.26 -10.59 -2.52
C GLY A 28 -11.88 -9.98 -2.70
N SER A 29 -11.75 -8.73 -3.10
CA SER A 29 -10.45 -8.07 -3.13
C SER A 29 -10.18 -7.34 -1.82
N THR A 30 -8.90 -7.21 -1.47
CA THR A 30 -8.44 -6.49 -0.28
C THR A 30 -7.46 -5.43 -0.73
N ARG A 31 -7.77 -4.17 -0.42
CA ARG A 31 -6.95 -3.04 -0.84
C ARG A 31 -6.15 -2.50 0.34
N VAL A 32 -4.90 -2.14 0.09
CA VAL A 32 -4.06 -1.43 1.05
C VAL A 32 -3.98 0.02 0.64
N ASN A 33 -4.38 0.92 1.54
CA ASN A 33 -4.42 2.35 1.30
C ASN A 33 -3.51 3.09 2.27
N ALA A 34 -2.88 4.15 1.80
CA ALA A 34 -2.15 5.09 2.64
C ALA A 34 -3.04 6.27 2.99
N ASP A 35 -3.09 6.62 4.27
CA ASP A 35 -3.79 7.79 4.79
C ASP A 35 -2.76 8.90 4.99
N LEU A 36 -2.90 9.99 4.25
CA LEU A 36 -1.98 11.13 4.28
C LEU A 36 -2.51 12.31 5.09
N GLY A 37 -3.73 12.23 5.58
CA GLY A 37 -4.32 13.31 6.38
C GLY A 37 -5.78 13.57 6.04
N GLU A 38 -6.40 14.52 6.77
CA GLU A 38 -7.86 14.66 6.78
C GLU A 38 -8.48 15.11 5.46
N GLU A 39 -7.79 15.92 4.68
CA GLU A 39 -8.34 16.46 3.44
C GLU A 39 -7.78 15.80 2.18
N ILE A 40 -6.92 14.81 2.36
CA ILE A 40 -6.28 14.11 1.25
C ILE A 40 -6.92 12.72 1.13
N PRO A 41 -7.46 12.38 -0.04
CA PRO A 41 -8.03 11.03 -0.24
C PRO A 41 -6.99 9.94 0.00
N PHE A 42 -7.44 8.77 0.42
CA PHE A 42 -6.56 7.62 0.56
C PHE A 42 -5.89 7.31 -0.78
N VAL A 43 -4.60 7.00 -0.71
CA VAL A 43 -3.82 6.62 -1.89
C VAL A 43 -3.70 5.10 -1.91
N PRO A 44 -4.27 4.41 -2.90
CA PRO A 44 -4.16 2.95 -2.97
C PRO A 44 -2.73 2.52 -3.32
N LEU A 45 -2.16 1.66 -2.49
CA LEU A 45 -0.80 1.16 -2.65
C LEU A 45 -0.77 -0.22 -3.28
N GLY A 46 -1.76 -1.06 -3.01
CA GLY A 46 -1.80 -2.41 -3.53
C GLY A 46 -3.18 -3.04 -3.40
N ILE A 47 -3.40 -4.11 -4.15
CA ILE A 47 -4.65 -4.87 -4.12
C ILE A 47 -4.31 -6.37 -4.05
N PHE A 48 -4.96 -7.08 -3.14
CA PHE A 48 -4.61 -8.46 -2.78
C PHE A 48 -5.83 -9.35 -2.75
N THR A 49 -5.60 -10.66 -2.79
CA THR A 49 -6.68 -11.66 -2.77
C THR A 49 -7.19 -11.93 -1.36
N SER A 50 -6.43 -11.56 -0.33
CA SER A 50 -6.82 -11.81 1.07
C SER A 50 -6.22 -10.77 2.00
N THR A 51 -6.83 -10.61 3.16
CA THR A 51 -6.28 -9.77 4.25
C THR A 51 -4.92 -10.29 4.71
N LYS A 52 -4.73 -11.60 4.73
CA LYS A 52 -3.46 -12.21 5.11
C LYS A 52 -2.33 -11.79 4.17
N ASN A 53 -2.58 -11.81 2.85
CA ASN A 53 -1.59 -11.40 1.87
C ASN A 53 -1.32 -9.89 1.94
N ALA A 54 -2.35 -9.09 2.17
CA ALA A 54 -2.21 -7.65 2.38
C ALA A 54 -1.34 -7.35 3.60
N ALA A 55 -1.56 -8.03 4.71
CA ALA A 55 -0.78 -7.86 5.92
C ALA A 55 0.69 -8.21 5.71
N LYS A 56 0.98 -9.29 4.99
CA LYS A 56 2.36 -9.66 4.64
C LYS A 56 3.04 -8.58 3.79
N ALA A 57 2.31 -8.01 2.85
CA ALA A 57 2.84 -6.94 2.01
C ALA A 57 3.14 -5.69 2.83
N ILE A 58 2.31 -5.36 3.80
CA ILE A 58 2.55 -4.24 4.72
C ILE A 58 3.82 -4.49 5.54
N ASP A 59 4.01 -5.70 6.07
CA ASP A 59 5.21 -6.05 6.83
C ASP A 59 6.47 -5.87 5.97
N ARG A 60 6.45 -6.32 4.73
CA ARG A 60 7.57 -6.14 3.80
C ARG A 60 7.85 -4.68 3.52
N LEU A 61 6.80 -3.87 3.36
CA LEU A 61 6.94 -2.44 3.14
C LEU A 61 7.61 -1.76 4.33
N ILE A 62 7.17 -2.08 5.55
CA ILE A 62 7.76 -1.54 6.76
C ILE A 62 9.24 -1.92 6.88
N LEU A 63 9.59 -3.17 6.58
CA LEU A 63 10.98 -3.60 6.56
C LEU A 63 11.80 -2.82 5.53
N SER A 64 11.25 -2.57 4.36
CA SER A 64 11.91 -1.78 3.32
C SER A 64 12.15 -0.34 3.77
N ILE A 65 11.17 0.28 4.42
CA ILE A 65 11.31 1.63 4.98
C ILE A 65 12.43 1.65 6.02
N ASN A 66 12.43 0.68 6.92
CA ASN A 66 13.40 0.62 8.01
C ASN A 66 14.81 0.27 7.53
N SER A 67 14.94 -0.38 6.38
CA SER A 67 16.25 -0.72 5.81
C SER A 67 16.86 0.42 4.98
N GLY A 68 16.14 1.53 4.84
CA GLY A 68 16.67 2.73 4.17
C GLY A 68 16.54 2.71 2.64
N GLN A 69 15.66 1.91 2.10
CA GLN A 69 15.38 1.94 0.66
C GLN A 69 14.78 3.30 0.26
N THR A 70 15.13 3.79 -0.93
CA THR A 70 14.68 5.10 -1.40
C THR A 70 13.38 5.04 -2.18
N ILE A 71 13.13 3.95 -2.89
CA ILE A 71 11.92 3.77 -3.72
C ILE A 71 11.38 2.37 -3.50
N GLY A 72 10.06 2.23 -3.46
CA GLY A 72 9.40 0.95 -3.36
C GLY A 72 7.97 0.98 -3.86
N CYS A 73 7.41 -0.20 -4.04
CA CYS A 73 6.00 -0.39 -4.35
C CYS A 73 5.54 -1.70 -3.71
N MET A 74 4.23 -1.86 -3.56
CA MET A 74 3.67 -3.13 -3.12
C MET A 74 3.43 -4.05 -4.30
N ASP A 75 3.78 -5.32 -4.13
CA ASP A 75 3.52 -6.36 -5.14
C ASP A 75 2.10 -6.87 -4.97
N SER A 76 1.18 -6.31 -5.74
CA SER A 76 -0.22 -6.73 -5.73
C SER A 76 -0.37 -8.13 -6.32
N ASP A 77 -1.22 -8.96 -5.73
CA ASP A 77 -1.48 -10.31 -6.21
C ASP A 77 -2.89 -10.50 -6.77
N PHE A 78 -3.76 -9.49 -6.65
CA PHE A 78 -5.12 -9.57 -7.15
C PHE A 78 -5.14 -9.33 -8.66
N GLY A 79 -5.86 -10.20 -9.38
CA GLY A 79 -5.96 -10.07 -10.84
C GLY A 79 -4.75 -10.57 -11.62
N VAL A 80 -3.75 -11.13 -10.94
CA VAL A 80 -2.63 -11.82 -11.58
C VAL A 80 -3.11 -13.21 -11.93
N GLY A 81 -3.55 -13.35 -13.11
CA GLY A 81 -4.10 -14.62 -13.61
C GLY A 81 -3.06 -15.58 -14.06
#